data_111d1b5f099089db775eb4c303b51182
#
_entry.id   111d1b5f099089db775eb4c303b51182
#
_cell.length_a   1.000
_cell.length_b   1.000
_cell.length_c   1.000
_cell.angle_alpha   90.00
_cell.angle_beta   90.00
_cell.angle_gamma   90.00
#
_symmetry.space_group_name_H-M   'P 1'
#
loop_
_entity.id
_entity.type
_entity.pdbx_description
1 polymer ?
#
loop_
_entity_poly.entity_id
_entity_poly.type
_entity_poly.pdbx_seq_one_letter_code
_entity_poly.pdbx_strand_id
1 'polypeptide(L)'
;MSNPTKKHTLISCSLFILIFGALLATATFTDLQVSQILTKGTLMPGEYIADGLFGVVFECLGCTAPYIVGAFSLEIFFIYALRFVENKALSIIMAAVLQILSFITYYYVSLDVLDYNLRHYGLEGGSFAFMKGELAFVAALLTVLTAFAVNNFSDETVKRFPRFAFAVAMAIALSSITVTLLKGPFGRPRFRAMNYAGDFSYYTRWYVLNGQPDKEWMKATFSSTDAYRSFPSGHTQSASMIFCIIMLKELMNIVSRKKIALLWIISIVWTGLVAVSRIMVGAHFFSDVLIGGTIGFLSVIIAREIFVCRGAHFKALKTKEVSE
;
A
#
# COMPACT_ATOMS: atom_id res chain seq x y z
N MET A 1 25.57 2.92 -14.16
CA MET A 1 24.54 3.87 -13.64
C MET A 1 25.23 5.20 -13.40
N SER A 2 24.71 6.30 -13.95
CA SER A 2 25.18 7.64 -13.58
C SER A 2 24.88 7.88 -12.11
N ASN A 3 25.87 8.32 -11.33
CA ASN A 3 25.66 8.70 -9.94
C ASN A 3 24.62 9.84 -9.87
N PRO A 4 23.70 9.82 -8.90
CA PRO A 4 22.76 10.92 -8.71
C PRO A 4 23.55 12.20 -8.41
N THR A 5 23.23 13.28 -9.09
CA THR A 5 23.85 14.58 -8.80
C THR A 5 23.09 15.23 -7.64
N LYS A 6 23.81 16.01 -6.82
CA LYS A 6 23.24 16.82 -5.73
C LYS A 6 22.07 17.67 -6.22
N LYS A 7 22.24 18.33 -7.36
CA LYS A 7 21.22 19.19 -8.00
C LYS A 7 19.92 18.42 -8.29
N HIS A 8 19.99 17.22 -8.91
CA HIS A 8 18.80 16.44 -9.23
C HIS A 8 18.08 15.93 -7.97
N THR A 9 18.85 15.50 -6.96
CA THR A 9 18.25 15.04 -5.69
C THR A 9 17.54 16.19 -4.98
N LEU A 10 18.16 17.38 -4.90
CA LEU A 10 17.54 18.56 -4.29
C LEU A 10 16.28 18.99 -5.03
N ILE A 11 16.31 19.06 -6.37
CA ILE A 11 15.13 19.42 -7.17
C ILE A 11 13.98 18.44 -6.91
N SER A 12 14.25 17.13 -6.89
CA SER A 12 13.21 16.11 -6.64
C SER A 12 12.61 16.24 -5.25
N CYS A 13 13.44 16.44 -4.23
CA CYS A 13 12.96 16.63 -2.85
C CYS A 13 12.14 17.93 -2.72
N SER A 14 12.63 19.03 -3.29
CA SER A 14 11.92 20.32 -3.22
C SER A 14 10.57 20.26 -3.94
N LEU A 15 10.52 19.64 -5.11
CA LEU A 15 9.29 19.45 -5.87
C LEU A 15 8.28 18.60 -5.11
N PHE A 16 8.75 17.50 -4.49
CA PHE A 16 7.90 16.67 -3.65
C PHE A 16 7.32 17.44 -2.47
N ILE A 17 8.15 18.18 -1.72
CA ILE A 17 7.71 18.99 -0.57
C ILE A 17 6.70 20.05 -1.01
N LEU A 18 6.94 20.72 -2.14
CA LEU A 18 6.04 21.74 -2.66
C LEU A 18 4.66 21.17 -3.04
N ILE A 19 4.65 20.07 -3.81
CA ILE A 19 3.40 19.41 -4.25
C ILE A 19 2.64 18.86 -3.05
N PHE A 20 3.32 18.12 -2.17
CA PHE A 20 2.70 17.56 -0.97
C PHE A 20 2.15 18.65 -0.07
N GLY A 21 2.92 19.72 0.18
CA GLY A 21 2.50 20.85 1.00
C GLY A 21 1.27 21.57 0.43
N ALA A 22 1.24 21.79 -0.88
CA ALA A 22 0.10 22.40 -1.56
C ALA A 22 -1.16 21.51 -1.45
N LEU A 23 -1.02 20.21 -1.70
CA LEU A 23 -2.13 19.26 -1.57
C LEU A 23 -2.63 19.13 -0.13
N LEU A 24 -1.73 19.10 0.85
CA LEU A 24 -2.08 19.02 2.26
C LEU A 24 -2.77 20.29 2.74
N ALA A 25 -2.29 21.46 2.31
CA ALA A 25 -2.96 22.72 2.58
C ALA A 25 -4.38 22.72 2.00
N THR A 26 -4.55 22.32 0.74
CA THR A 26 -5.87 22.19 0.13
C THR A 26 -6.75 21.22 0.90
N ALA A 27 -6.26 20.02 1.24
CA ALA A 27 -7.01 19.03 2.00
C ALA A 27 -7.43 19.56 3.36
N THR A 28 -6.57 20.30 4.06
CA THR A 28 -6.85 20.88 5.39
C THR A 28 -8.11 21.75 5.40
N PHE A 29 -8.36 22.46 4.32
CA PHE A 29 -9.52 23.39 4.21
C PHE A 29 -10.72 22.78 3.50
N THR A 30 -10.53 21.69 2.74
CA THR A 30 -11.59 21.15 1.85
C THR A 30 -12.02 19.71 2.16
N ASP A 31 -11.45 19.06 3.17
CA ASP A 31 -11.71 17.65 3.50
C ASP A 31 -13.19 17.28 3.52
N LEU A 32 -13.98 18.04 4.29
CA LEU A 32 -15.41 17.77 4.44
C LEU A 32 -16.17 18.00 3.13
N GLN A 33 -15.89 19.11 2.45
CA GLN A 33 -16.53 19.46 1.20
C GLN A 33 -16.22 18.45 0.09
N VAL A 34 -14.96 18.04 -0.03
CA VAL A 34 -14.54 17.00 -0.99
C VAL A 34 -15.25 15.68 -0.72
N SER A 35 -15.37 15.28 0.55
CA SER A 35 -16.11 14.08 0.93
C SER A 35 -17.61 14.19 0.58
N GLN A 36 -18.25 15.32 0.90
CA GLN A 36 -19.67 15.57 0.57
C GLN A 36 -19.93 15.51 -0.94
N ILE A 37 -18.99 16.02 -1.75
CA ILE A 37 -19.13 15.99 -3.23
C ILE A 37 -18.93 14.57 -3.77
N LEU A 38 -17.87 13.88 -3.34
CA LEU A 38 -17.48 12.59 -3.90
C LEU A 38 -18.36 11.43 -3.42
N THR A 39 -18.98 11.55 -2.25
CA THR A 39 -19.92 10.54 -1.74
C THR A 39 -21.33 10.71 -2.28
N LYS A 40 -21.63 11.84 -2.93
CA LYS A 40 -22.97 12.11 -3.49
C LYS A 40 -23.34 11.07 -4.54
N GLY A 41 -24.42 10.35 -4.29
CA GLY A 41 -24.91 9.27 -5.16
C GLY A 41 -24.25 7.90 -4.97
N THR A 42 -23.28 7.78 -4.06
CA THR A 42 -22.68 6.50 -3.68
C THR A 42 -22.94 6.11 -2.22
N LEU A 43 -23.14 7.11 -1.35
CA LEU A 43 -23.46 6.89 0.06
C LEU A 43 -24.78 7.61 0.40
N MET A 44 -25.84 6.85 0.65
CA MET A 44 -27.14 7.41 0.97
C MET A 44 -27.19 7.91 2.42
N PRO A 45 -27.97 8.97 2.72
CA PRO A 45 -28.14 9.45 4.09
C PRO A 45 -28.66 8.33 5.03
N GLY A 46 -28.04 8.19 6.19
CA GLY A 46 -28.36 7.13 7.17
C GLY A 46 -27.78 5.77 6.85
N GLU A 47 -27.02 5.62 5.78
CA GLU A 47 -26.29 4.38 5.44
C GLU A 47 -24.81 4.47 5.79
N TYR A 48 -24.25 3.32 6.17
CA TYR A 48 -22.82 3.18 6.49
C TYR A 48 -22.02 2.61 5.33
N ILE A 49 -22.65 1.78 4.50
CA ILE A 49 -22.03 1.12 3.34
C ILE A 49 -22.41 1.90 2.10
N ALA A 50 -21.43 2.25 1.31
CA ALA A 50 -21.63 2.99 0.07
C ALA A 50 -21.86 2.04 -1.11
N ASP A 51 -22.76 2.37 -1.99
CA ASP A 51 -22.96 1.70 -3.27
C ASP A 51 -22.02 2.25 -4.34
N GLY A 52 -21.70 1.41 -5.31
CA GLY A 52 -20.93 1.82 -6.48
C GLY A 52 -19.75 0.91 -6.79
N LEU A 53 -19.74 0.39 -8.01
CA LEU A 53 -18.74 -0.57 -8.50
C LEU A 53 -17.31 -0.08 -8.32
N PHE A 54 -17.04 1.20 -8.61
CA PHE A 54 -15.71 1.78 -8.48
C PHE A 54 -15.20 1.72 -7.03
N GLY A 55 -16.04 2.12 -6.07
CA GLY A 55 -15.71 2.08 -4.63
C GLY A 55 -15.39 0.67 -4.18
N VAL A 56 -16.25 -0.29 -4.51
CA VAL A 56 -16.12 -1.70 -4.13
C VAL A 56 -14.87 -2.33 -4.71
N VAL A 57 -14.64 -2.20 -6.02
CA VAL A 57 -13.48 -2.80 -6.71
C VAL A 57 -12.17 -2.31 -6.10
N PHE A 58 -12.03 -1.00 -5.91
CA PHE A 58 -10.79 -0.46 -5.34
C PHE A 58 -10.71 -0.58 -3.80
N GLU A 59 -11.82 -0.83 -3.11
CA GLU A 59 -11.79 -1.29 -1.71
C GLU A 59 -11.23 -2.69 -1.61
N CYS A 60 -11.77 -3.64 -2.39
CA CYS A 60 -11.30 -5.02 -2.42
C CYS A 60 -9.83 -5.14 -2.85
N LEU A 61 -9.43 -4.41 -3.89
CA LEU A 61 -8.08 -4.51 -4.45
C LEU A 61 -7.04 -3.59 -3.79
N GLY A 62 -7.48 -2.58 -3.03
CA GLY A 62 -6.59 -1.54 -2.49
C GLY A 62 -5.53 -2.06 -1.51
N CYS A 63 -5.82 -3.15 -0.81
CA CYS A 63 -4.89 -3.77 0.13
C CYS A 63 -3.98 -4.85 -0.48
N THR A 64 -4.11 -5.18 -1.78
CA THR A 64 -3.41 -6.31 -2.39
C THR A 64 -1.93 -6.07 -2.66
N ALA A 65 -1.51 -4.82 -2.90
CA ALA A 65 -0.13 -4.51 -3.32
C ALA A 65 0.96 -5.05 -2.38
N PRO A 66 0.89 -4.91 -1.03
CA PRO A 66 1.94 -5.45 -0.15
C PRO A 66 2.03 -6.97 -0.21
N TYR A 67 0.91 -7.69 -0.39
CA TYR A 67 0.90 -9.13 -0.55
C TYR A 67 1.55 -9.55 -1.87
N ILE A 68 1.22 -8.87 -2.97
CA ILE A 68 1.78 -9.18 -4.31
C ILE A 68 3.29 -8.94 -4.33
N VAL A 69 3.77 -7.77 -3.85
CA VAL A 69 5.21 -7.51 -3.82
C VAL A 69 5.96 -8.37 -2.80
N GLY A 70 5.28 -8.73 -1.70
CA GLY A 70 5.80 -9.66 -0.69
C GLY A 70 5.95 -11.08 -1.25
N ALA A 71 4.91 -11.65 -1.85
CA ALA A 71 4.95 -12.97 -2.48
C ALA A 71 6.00 -13.02 -3.60
N PHE A 72 6.05 -12.00 -4.46
CA PHE A 72 7.10 -11.89 -5.47
C PHE A 72 8.51 -11.92 -4.85
N SER A 73 8.69 -11.28 -3.70
CA SER A 73 9.96 -11.31 -2.97
C SER A 73 10.30 -12.70 -2.41
N LEU A 74 9.29 -13.47 -1.95
CA LEU A 74 9.47 -14.85 -1.51
C LEU A 74 9.88 -15.75 -2.68
N GLU A 75 9.28 -15.57 -3.85
CA GLU A 75 9.67 -16.33 -5.07
C GLU A 75 11.10 -16.04 -5.53
N ILE A 76 11.55 -14.80 -5.35
CA ILE A 76 12.96 -14.45 -5.60
C ILE A 76 13.90 -15.25 -4.69
N PHE A 77 13.60 -15.33 -3.39
CA PHE A 77 14.39 -16.13 -2.45
C PHE A 77 14.27 -17.63 -2.72
N PHE A 78 13.10 -18.08 -3.17
CA PHE A 78 12.91 -19.48 -3.59
C PHE A 78 13.85 -19.86 -4.75
N ILE A 79 13.85 -19.07 -5.83
CA ILE A 79 14.74 -19.31 -6.98
C ILE A 79 16.21 -19.11 -6.58
N TYR A 80 16.50 -18.14 -5.71
CA TYR A 80 17.86 -17.98 -5.18
C TYR A 80 18.32 -19.21 -4.40
N ALA A 81 17.48 -19.78 -3.55
CA ALA A 81 17.80 -20.98 -2.77
C ALA A 81 18.11 -22.16 -3.70
N LEU A 82 17.30 -22.38 -4.73
CA LEU A 82 17.49 -23.47 -5.70
C LEU A 82 18.77 -23.34 -6.51
N ARG A 83 19.19 -22.11 -6.85
CA ARG A 83 20.32 -21.89 -7.75
C ARG A 83 21.65 -21.70 -7.06
N PHE A 84 21.68 -21.15 -5.85
CA PHE A 84 22.91 -20.62 -5.25
C PHE A 84 23.21 -21.15 -3.84
N VAL A 85 22.32 -21.93 -3.21
CA VAL A 85 22.60 -22.59 -1.93
C VAL A 85 23.27 -23.94 -2.22
N GLU A 86 24.55 -24.07 -1.89
CA GLU A 86 25.37 -25.25 -2.20
C GLU A 86 24.91 -26.50 -1.44
N ASN A 87 24.52 -26.35 -0.17
CA ASN A 87 23.99 -27.46 0.62
C ASN A 87 22.59 -27.82 0.13
N LYS A 88 22.48 -28.96 -0.59
CA LYS A 88 21.21 -29.42 -1.19
C LYS A 88 20.07 -29.60 -0.18
N ALA A 89 20.35 -30.13 1.01
CA ALA A 89 19.33 -30.32 2.04
C ALA A 89 18.80 -28.96 2.51
N LEU A 90 19.68 -28.01 2.79
CA LEU A 90 19.30 -26.64 3.15
C LEU A 90 18.52 -25.93 2.03
N SER A 91 19.00 -26.08 0.77
CA SER A 91 18.32 -25.53 -0.40
C SER A 91 16.89 -26.03 -0.53
N ILE A 92 16.65 -27.33 -0.39
CA ILE A 92 15.31 -27.92 -0.46
C ILE A 92 14.42 -27.45 0.70
N ILE A 93 14.94 -27.41 1.91
CA ILE A 93 14.19 -26.94 3.09
C ILE A 93 13.79 -25.46 2.89
N MET A 94 14.74 -24.62 2.51
CA MET A 94 14.46 -23.21 2.24
C MET A 94 13.42 -23.05 1.13
N ALA A 95 13.57 -23.77 0.02
CA ALA A 95 12.66 -23.73 -1.09
C ALA A 95 11.24 -24.13 -0.66
N ALA A 96 11.07 -25.22 0.08
CA ALA A 96 9.77 -25.68 0.59
C ALA A 96 9.12 -24.62 1.51
N VAL A 97 9.88 -24.07 2.47
CA VAL A 97 9.36 -23.04 3.38
C VAL A 97 8.92 -21.79 2.62
N LEU A 98 9.74 -21.32 1.67
CA LEU A 98 9.44 -20.12 0.88
C LEU A 98 8.22 -20.30 -0.01
N GLN A 99 8.02 -21.49 -0.62
CA GLN A 99 6.83 -21.80 -1.40
C GLN A 99 5.55 -21.87 -0.53
N ILE A 100 5.65 -22.47 0.65
CA ILE A 100 4.53 -22.47 1.60
C ILE A 100 4.17 -21.04 2.01
N LEU A 101 5.15 -20.20 2.34
CA LEU A 101 4.92 -18.80 2.71
C LEU A 101 4.32 -18.00 1.55
N SER A 102 4.79 -18.20 0.33
CA SER A 102 4.24 -17.56 -0.87
C SER A 102 2.79 -17.97 -1.12
N PHE A 103 2.51 -19.27 -1.05
CA PHE A 103 1.14 -19.80 -1.15
C PHE A 103 0.22 -19.19 -0.07
N ILE A 104 0.66 -19.18 1.19
CA ILE A 104 -0.10 -18.58 2.30
C ILE A 104 -0.37 -17.11 2.01
N THR A 105 0.62 -16.36 1.51
CA THR A 105 0.48 -14.94 1.18
C THR A 105 -0.58 -14.71 0.11
N TYR A 106 -0.56 -15.48 -0.99
CA TYR A 106 -1.59 -15.41 -2.04
C TYR A 106 -2.96 -15.89 -1.56
N TYR A 107 -3.01 -16.89 -0.69
CA TYR A 107 -4.26 -17.36 -0.12
C TYR A 107 -4.91 -16.31 0.78
N TYR A 108 -4.11 -15.65 1.64
CA TYR A 108 -4.61 -14.57 2.50
C TYR A 108 -5.12 -13.37 1.70
N VAL A 109 -4.42 -12.93 0.67
CA VAL A 109 -4.92 -11.83 -0.16
C VAL A 109 -6.20 -12.20 -0.89
N SER A 110 -6.34 -13.44 -1.33
CA SER A 110 -7.56 -13.92 -1.98
C SER A 110 -8.75 -13.96 -1.00
N LEU A 111 -8.50 -14.37 0.25
CA LEU A 111 -9.50 -14.31 1.32
C LEU A 111 -9.90 -12.87 1.66
N ASP A 112 -8.93 -11.95 1.75
CA ASP A 112 -9.16 -10.54 2.07
C ASP A 112 -10.02 -9.87 0.99
N VAL A 113 -9.70 -10.11 -0.29
CA VAL A 113 -10.50 -9.63 -1.44
C VAL A 113 -11.92 -10.18 -1.39
N LEU A 114 -12.10 -11.47 -1.09
CA LEU A 114 -13.42 -12.07 -0.95
C LEU A 114 -14.20 -11.48 0.22
N ASP A 115 -13.59 -11.33 1.39
CA ASP A 115 -14.24 -10.82 2.60
C ASP A 115 -14.72 -9.37 2.41
N TYR A 116 -13.91 -8.51 1.79
CA TYR A 116 -14.34 -7.15 1.43
C TYR A 116 -15.53 -7.14 0.47
N ASN A 117 -15.53 -8.05 -0.52
CA ASN A 117 -16.61 -8.17 -1.48
C ASN A 117 -17.90 -8.62 -0.79
N LEU A 118 -17.83 -9.65 0.06
CA LEU A 118 -18.98 -10.19 0.78
C LEU A 118 -19.60 -9.16 1.73
N ARG A 119 -18.79 -8.40 2.46
CA ARG A 119 -19.28 -7.34 3.37
C ARG A 119 -20.07 -6.28 2.63
N HIS A 120 -19.70 -5.98 1.39
CA HIS A 120 -20.44 -5.04 0.57
C HIS A 120 -21.88 -5.52 0.29
N TYR A 121 -22.07 -6.81 0.12
CA TYR A 121 -23.39 -7.41 -0.07
C TYR A 121 -24.10 -7.80 1.24
N GLY A 122 -23.57 -7.41 2.40
CA GLY A 122 -24.13 -7.78 3.70
C GLY A 122 -24.01 -9.26 4.03
N LEU A 123 -23.09 -9.97 3.38
CA LEU A 123 -22.86 -11.41 3.56
C LEU A 123 -21.65 -11.64 4.47
N GLU A 124 -21.78 -12.60 5.39
CA GLU A 124 -20.66 -12.98 6.28
C GLU A 124 -19.80 -14.07 5.62
N GLY A 125 -18.47 -13.96 5.82
CA GLY A 125 -17.48 -14.87 5.20
C GLY A 125 -17.67 -16.35 5.52
N GLY A 126 -18.38 -16.70 6.60
CA GLY A 126 -18.74 -18.09 6.96
C GLY A 126 -19.68 -18.76 5.97
N SER A 127 -20.54 -18.00 5.29
CA SER A 127 -21.55 -18.51 4.34
C SER A 127 -20.93 -19.09 3.05
N PHE A 128 -19.65 -18.82 2.80
CA PHE A 128 -18.94 -19.20 1.56
C PHE A 128 -17.74 -20.12 1.83
N ALA A 129 -17.87 -21.00 2.83
CA ALA A 129 -16.80 -21.94 3.17
C ALA A 129 -16.38 -22.85 1.98
N PHE A 130 -17.29 -23.12 1.04
CA PHE A 130 -17.01 -23.89 -0.18
C PHE A 130 -16.04 -23.18 -1.12
N MET A 131 -16.01 -21.83 -1.15
CA MET A 131 -15.08 -21.05 -2.00
C MET A 131 -13.63 -21.11 -1.52
N LYS A 132 -13.37 -21.64 -0.33
CA LYS A 132 -11.99 -21.76 0.19
C LYS A 132 -11.12 -22.67 -0.68
N GLY A 133 -11.72 -23.68 -1.29
CA GLY A 133 -11.03 -24.59 -2.21
C GLY A 133 -10.61 -23.88 -3.51
N GLU A 134 -11.51 -23.12 -4.10
CA GLU A 134 -11.23 -22.33 -5.30
C GLU A 134 -10.16 -21.26 -5.03
N LEU A 135 -10.22 -20.60 -3.89
CA LEU A 135 -9.21 -19.61 -3.49
C LEU A 135 -7.85 -20.27 -3.26
N ALA A 136 -7.80 -21.47 -2.69
CA ALA A 136 -6.56 -22.24 -2.55
C ALA A 136 -5.99 -22.61 -3.92
N PHE A 137 -6.84 -22.99 -4.88
CA PHE A 137 -6.41 -23.25 -6.26
C PHE A 137 -5.85 -21.99 -6.94
N VAL A 138 -6.53 -20.84 -6.80
CA VAL A 138 -6.05 -19.54 -7.30
C VAL A 138 -4.70 -19.19 -6.67
N ALA A 139 -4.55 -19.35 -5.36
CA ALA A 139 -3.30 -19.08 -4.66
C ALA A 139 -2.15 -19.98 -5.15
N ALA A 140 -2.42 -21.28 -5.33
CA ALA A 140 -1.44 -22.21 -5.88
C ALA A 140 -1.03 -21.83 -7.30
N LEU A 141 -2.00 -21.48 -8.14
CA LEU A 141 -1.74 -21.03 -9.52
C LEU A 141 -0.86 -19.75 -9.54
N LEU A 142 -1.19 -18.76 -8.72
CA LEU A 142 -0.41 -17.52 -8.61
C LEU A 142 1.02 -17.80 -8.12
N THR A 143 1.18 -18.68 -7.13
CA THR A 143 2.50 -19.11 -6.63
C THR A 143 3.35 -19.72 -7.77
N VAL A 144 2.77 -20.67 -8.52
CA VAL A 144 3.48 -21.33 -9.65
C VAL A 144 3.81 -20.34 -10.75
N LEU A 145 2.86 -19.47 -11.14
CA LEU A 145 3.09 -18.48 -12.20
C LEU A 145 4.16 -17.47 -11.82
N THR A 146 4.17 -17.03 -10.55
CA THR A 146 5.18 -16.08 -10.08
C THR A 146 6.56 -16.74 -9.99
N ALA A 147 6.64 -17.97 -9.47
CA ALA A 147 7.88 -18.76 -9.47
C ALA A 147 8.43 -18.95 -10.89
N PHE A 148 7.56 -19.31 -11.83
CA PHE A 148 7.93 -19.45 -13.25
C PHE A 148 8.45 -18.13 -13.83
N ALA A 149 7.78 -17.01 -13.56
CA ALA A 149 8.22 -15.69 -14.02
C ALA A 149 9.61 -15.33 -13.48
N VAL A 150 9.85 -15.54 -12.18
CA VAL A 150 11.15 -15.27 -11.55
C VAL A 150 12.24 -16.23 -12.05
N ASN A 151 11.88 -17.48 -12.33
CA ASN A 151 12.82 -18.47 -12.86
C ASN A 151 13.36 -18.11 -14.27
N ASN A 152 12.67 -17.27 -15.03
CA ASN A 152 13.15 -16.77 -16.31
C ASN A 152 14.18 -15.62 -16.19
N PHE A 153 14.45 -15.12 -15.01
CA PHE A 153 15.51 -14.12 -14.83
C PHE A 153 16.90 -14.74 -14.89
N SER A 154 17.86 -13.97 -15.42
CA SER A 154 19.27 -14.37 -15.43
C SER A 154 19.82 -14.51 -14.00
N ASP A 155 20.84 -15.35 -13.84
CA ASP A 155 21.52 -15.55 -12.55
C ASP A 155 22.04 -14.25 -11.95
N GLU A 156 22.56 -13.35 -12.78
CA GLU A 156 23.02 -12.04 -12.35
C GLU A 156 21.86 -11.20 -11.76
N THR A 157 20.70 -11.27 -12.39
CA THR A 157 19.50 -10.60 -11.89
C THR A 157 19.03 -11.21 -10.58
N VAL A 158 18.90 -12.54 -10.50
CA VAL A 158 18.48 -13.24 -9.28
C VAL A 158 19.42 -12.93 -8.11
N LYS A 159 20.75 -12.88 -8.31
CA LYS A 159 21.73 -12.50 -7.27
C LYS A 159 21.57 -11.06 -6.75
N ARG A 160 21.02 -10.15 -7.55
CA ARG A 160 20.76 -8.76 -7.13
C ARG A 160 19.44 -8.60 -6.38
N PHE A 161 18.45 -9.42 -6.67
CA PHE A 161 17.09 -9.29 -6.16
C PHE A 161 16.90 -9.46 -4.63
N PRO A 162 17.72 -10.18 -3.87
CA PRO A 162 17.57 -10.19 -2.40
C PRO A 162 17.53 -8.79 -1.78
N ARG A 163 18.21 -7.81 -2.38
CA ARG A 163 18.15 -6.41 -1.93
C ARG A 163 16.77 -5.79 -2.13
N PHE A 164 16.09 -6.16 -3.22
CA PHE A 164 14.70 -5.75 -3.45
C PHE A 164 13.79 -6.35 -2.38
N ALA A 165 13.92 -7.65 -2.10
CA ALA A 165 13.09 -8.33 -1.11
C ALA A 165 13.26 -7.74 0.30
N PHE A 166 14.50 -7.43 0.72
CA PHE A 166 14.74 -6.73 1.99
C PHE A 166 14.16 -5.31 1.98
N ALA A 167 14.27 -4.58 0.86
CA ALA A 167 13.66 -3.27 0.73
C ALA A 167 12.13 -3.34 0.83
N VAL A 168 11.50 -4.32 0.18
CA VAL A 168 10.05 -4.56 0.27
C VAL A 168 9.63 -4.87 1.69
N ALA A 169 10.30 -5.81 2.36
CA ALA A 169 10.00 -6.17 3.75
C ALA A 169 10.10 -4.95 4.69
N MET A 170 11.16 -4.17 4.57
CA MET A 170 11.33 -2.94 5.35
C MET A 170 10.25 -1.91 5.03
N ALA A 171 9.91 -1.69 3.76
CA ALA A 171 8.89 -0.72 3.36
C ALA A 171 7.51 -1.09 3.93
N ILE A 172 7.12 -2.38 3.84
CA ILE A 172 5.87 -2.88 4.40
C ILE A 172 5.86 -2.71 5.92
N ALA A 173 6.91 -3.13 6.61
CA ALA A 173 7.00 -3.03 8.07
C ALA A 173 6.94 -1.56 8.54
N LEU A 174 7.78 -0.70 7.96
CA LEU A 174 7.85 0.71 8.34
C LEU A 174 6.52 1.43 8.12
N SER A 175 5.90 1.25 6.96
CA SER A 175 4.63 1.91 6.65
C SER A 175 3.47 1.40 7.50
N SER A 176 3.38 0.07 7.70
CA SER A 176 2.29 -0.55 8.49
C SER A 176 2.39 -0.19 9.97
N ILE A 177 3.59 -0.22 10.54
CA ILE A 177 3.84 0.20 11.93
C ILE A 177 3.46 1.68 12.09
N THR A 178 3.91 2.56 11.18
CA THR A 178 3.62 3.98 11.24
C THR A 178 2.11 4.26 11.21
N VAL A 179 1.38 3.67 10.26
CA VAL A 179 -0.08 3.83 10.16
C VAL A 179 -0.79 3.30 11.41
N THR A 180 -0.36 2.14 11.93
CA THR A 180 -0.96 1.52 13.12
C THR A 180 -0.77 2.38 14.35
N LEU A 181 0.43 2.92 14.55
CA LEU A 181 0.75 3.80 15.69
C LEU A 181 -0.03 5.13 15.65
N LEU A 182 -0.33 5.65 14.45
CA LEU A 182 -1.07 6.91 14.32
C LEU A 182 -2.59 6.73 14.49
N LYS A 183 -3.17 5.59 14.11
CA LYS A 183 -4.62 5.39 14.14
C LYS A 183 -5.25 5.54 15.53
N GLY A 184 -4.59 5.07 16.57
CA GLY A 184 -5.08 5.14 17.93
C GLY A 184 -5.19 6.58 18.45
N PRO A 185 -4.08 7.31 18.55
CA PRO A 185 -4.06 8.68 19.07
C PRO A 185 -4.93 9.67 18.28
N PHE A 186 -4.91 9.57 16.93
CA PHE A 186 -5.70 10.49 16.12
C PHE A 186 -7.20 10.20 16.20
N GLY A 187 -7.63 8.95 16.25
CA GLY A 187 -9.03 8.60 16.48
C GLY A 187 -10.01 9.47 15.68
N ARG A 188 -9.77 9.66 14.37
CA ARG A 188 -10.59 10.53 13.53
C ARG A 188 -11.84 9.79 13.06
N PRO A 189 -13.05 10.36 13.23
CA PRO A 189 -14.29 9.76 12.75
C PRO A 189 -14.30 9.71 11.22
N ARG A 190 -14.89 8.63 10.66
CA ARG A 190 -15.09 8.47 9.21
C ARG A 190 -16.28 9.29 8.72
N PHE A 191 -16.23 9.78 7.50
CA PHE A 191 -17.36 10.48 6.89
C PHE A 191 -18.63 9.61 6.90
N ARG A 192 -18.52 8.32 6.50
CA ARG A 192 -19.66 7.38 6.48
C ARG A 192 -20.27 7.14 7.86
N ALA A 193 -19.49 7.23 8.94
CA ALA A 193 -20.01 7.12 10.30
C ALA A 193 -20.89 8.32 10.66
N MET A 194 -20.44 9.53 10.34
CA MET A 194 -21.22 10.76 10.55
C MET A 194 -22.45 10.79 9.65
N ASN A 195 -22.35 10.32 8.41
CA ASN A 195 -23.48 10.19 7.48
C ASN A 195 -24.55 9.22 8.01
N TYR A 196 -24.11 8.08 8.60
CA TYR A 196 -25.01 7.12 9.25
C TYR A 196 -25.75 7.73 10.44
N ALA A 197 -25.02 8.44 11.32
CA ALA A 197 -25.62 9.11 12.47
C ALA A 197 -26.45 10.37 12.11
N GLY A 198 -26.32 10.87 10.88
CA GLY A 198 -26.93 12.14 10.48
C GLY A 198 -26.35 13.38 11.18
N ASP A 199 -25.17 13.25 11.81
CA ASP A 199 -24.56 14.30 12.60
C ASP A 199 -23.09 14.53 12.20
N PHE A 200 -22.84 15.66 11.54
CA PHE A 200 -21.52 16.09 11.12
C PHE A 200 -20.78 16.95 12.17
N SER A 201 -21.34 17.15 13.35
CA SER A 201 -20.64 17.83 14.47
C SER A 201 -19.45 17.02 14.98
N TYR A 202 -19.43 15.71 14.76
CA TYR A 202 -18.29 14.83 15.03
C TYR A 202 -17.09 15.06 14.11
N TYR A 203 -17.21 15.87 13.04
CA TYR A 203 -16.08 16.13 12.14
C TYR A 203 -14.93 16.80 12.88
N THR A 204 -13.71 16.24 12.71
CA THR A 204 -12.47 16.81 13.20
C THR A 204 -11.46 16.93 12.09
N ARG A 205 -10.56 17.91 12.21
CA ARG A 205 -9.45 18.08 11.26
C ARG A 205 -8.41 16.98 11.48
N TRP A 206 -7.64 16.67 10.43
CA TRP A 206 -6.68 15.57 10.42
C TRP A 206 -5.60 15.65 11.51
N TYR A 207 -5.26 16.83 12.00
CA TYR A 207 -4.23 17.06 13.01
C TYR A 207 -4.74 17.04 14.46
N VAL A 208 -6.02 16.79 14.67
CA VAL A 208 -6.63 16.73 16.02
C VAL A 208 -6.47 15.33 16.59
N LEU A 209 -6.01 15.24 17.81
CA LEU A 209 -5.88 13.99 18.56
C LEU A 209 -7.17 13.75 19.37
N ASN A 210 -8.04 12.88 18.87
CA ASN A 210 -9.33 12.61 19.52
C ASN A 210 -9.27 11.39 20.47
N GLY A 211 -8.27 10.50 20.28
CA GLY A 211 -8.26 9.19 20.92
C GLY A 211 -9.31 8.24 20.35
N GLN A 212 -9.40 7.03 20.89
CA GLN A 212 -10.41 6.05 20.49
C GLN A 212 -11.54 6.03 21.50
N PRO A 213 -12.79 6.32 21.11
CA PRO A 213 -13.96 6.12 21.94
C PRO A 213 -14.19 4.65 22.28
N ASP A 214 -15.08 4.41 23.24
CA ASP A 214 -15.54 3.07 23.60
C ASP A 214 -16.18 2.35 22.42
N LYS A 215 -15.90 1.05 22.27
CA LYS A 215 -16.35 0.26 21.12
C LYS A 215 -17.86 0.04 21.10
N GLU A 216 -18.47 -0.19 22.25
CA GLU A 216 -19.91 -0.44 22.35
C GLU A 216 -20.68 0.85 22.05
N TRP A 217 -20.18 1.98 22.52
CA TRP A 217 -20.72 3.29 22.18
C TRP A 217 -20.60 3.55 20.65
N MET A 218 -19.44 3.29 20.06
CA MET A 218 -19.27 3.45 18.61
C MET A 218 -20.23 2.56 17.81
N LYS A 219 -20.42 1.30 18.24
CA LYS A 219 -21.34 0.37 17.58
C LYS A 219 -22.79 0.83 17.70
N ALA A 220 -23.19 1.32 18.88
CA ALA A 220 -24.55 1.83 19.11
C ALA A 220 -24.83 3.10 18.30
N THR A 221 -23.86 4.02 18.22
CA THR A 221 -24.03 5.33 17.58
C THR A 221 -23.85 5.27 16.06
N PHE A 222 -22.88 4.49 15.56
CA PHE A 222 -22.42 4.50 14.17
C PHE A 222 -22.54 3.14 13.46
N SER A 223 -23.14 2.14 14.09
CA SER A 223 -23.23 0.76 13.57
C SER A 223 -21.86 0.12 13.28
N SER A 224 -20.77 0.65 13.82
CA SER A 224 -19.42 0.16 13.53
C SER A 224 -18.43 0.46 14.66
N THR A 225 -17.62 -0.54 15.03
CA THR A 225 -16.53 -0.40 16.00
C THR A 225 -15.27 0.25 15.41
N ASP A 226 -15.24 0.52 14.10
CA ASP A 226 -14.12 1.17 13.39
C ASP A 226 -14.44 2.59 12.94
N ALA A 227 -15.53 3.18 13.46
CA ALA A 227 -16.00 4.52 13.11
C ALA A 227 -14.93 5.60 13.28
N TYR A 228 -14.05 5.47 14.26
CA TYR A 228 -12.97 6.42 14.59
C TYR A 228 -11.59 5.99 14.09
N ARG A 229 -11.52 5.34 12.91
CA ARG A 229 -10.26 4.87 12.30
C ARG A 229 -10.02 5.46 10.92
N SER A 230 -10.44 6.72 10.70
CA SER A 230 -10.26 7.38 9.41
C SER A 230 -8.79 7.73 9.12
N PHE A 231 -8.09 8.33 10.06
CA PHE A 231 -6.73 8.84 9.85
C PHE A 231 -5.65 7.92 10.43
N PRO A 232 -4.54 7.71 9.69
CA PRO A 232 -4.39 7.85 8.26
C PRO A 232 -4.99 6.65 7.49
N SER A 233 -5.16 6.78 6.15
CA SER A 233 -5.74 5.71 5.33
C SER A 233 -4.79 4.52 5.17
N GLY A 234 -5.17 3.36 5.71
CA GLY A 234 -4.42 2.11 5.56
C GLY A 234 -4.51 1.53 4.14
N HIS A 235 -5.67 1.63 3.45
CA HIS A 235 -5.81 1.18 2.07
C HIS A 235 -4.89 1.94 1.12
N THR A 236 -4.82 3.27 1.25
CA THR A 236 -3.95 4.08 0.39
C THR A 236 -2.48 3.85 0.72
N GLN A 237 -2.13 3.63 2.00
CA GLN A 237 -0.78 3.21 2.40
C GLN A 237 -0.43 1.85 1.77
N SER A 238 -1.32 0.86 1.83
CA SER A 238 -1.11 -0.45 1.22
C SER A 238 -0.99 -0.34 -0.30
N ALA A 239 -1.90 0.39 -0.95
CA ALA A 239 -1.84 0.62 -2.40
C ALA A 239 -0.52 1.24 -2.85
N SER A 240 0.05 2.15 -2.04
CA SER A 240 1.34 2.79 -2.36
C SER A 240 2.54 1.85 -2.30
N MET A 241 2.40 0.62 -1.78
CA MET A 241 3.46 -0.40 -1.91
C MET A 241 3.75 -0.77 -3.36
N ILE A 242 2.85 -0.49 -4.31
CA ILE A 242 3.13 -0.62 -5.74
C ILE A 242 4.35 0.19 -6.18
N PHE A 243 4.71 1.28 -5.49
CA PHE A 243 5.94 2.03 -5.75
C PHE A 243 7.21 1.19 -5.62
N CYS A 244 7.15 -0.01 -5.01
CA CYS A 244 8.28 -0.95 -5.02
C CYS A 244 8.74 -1.29 -6.43
N ILE A 245 7.87 -1.24 -7.45
CA ILE A 245 8.25 -1.53 -8.84
C ILE A 245 9.26 -0.52 -9.41
N ILE A 246 9.37 0.69 -8.85
CA ILE A 246 10.38 1.66 -9.31
C ILE A 246 11.81 1.19 -9.04
N MET A 247 12.02 0.31 -8.06
CA MET A 247 13.32 -0.30 -7.76
C MET A 247 13.81 -1.22 -8.87
N LEU A 248 12.90 -1.70 -9.74
CA LEU A 248 13.26 -2.50 -10.92
C LEU A 248 14.20 -1.74 -11.86
N LYS A 249 14.15 -0.40 -11.84
CA LYS A 249 15.08 0.45 -12.59
C LYS A 249 16.53 0.10 -12.27
N GLU A 250 16.87 0.03 -11.00
CA GLU A 250 18.23 -0.25 -10.53
C GLU A 250 18.58 -1.73 -10.67
N LEU A 251 17.66 -2.60 -10.35
CA LEU A 251 17.88 -4.05 -10.30
C LEU A 251 18.05 -4.65 -11.70
N MET A 252 17.25 -4.19 -12.66
CA MET A 252 17.27 -4.66 -14.04
C MET A 252 18.05 -3.73 -15.00
N ASN A 253 18.75 -2.73 -14.46
CA ASN A 253 19.48 -1.72 -15.23
C ASN A 253 18.63 -1.08 -16.34
N ILE A 254 17.38 -0.70 -16.03
CA ILE A 254 16.49 -0.07 -17.00
C ILE A 254 16.96 1.35 -17.28
N VAL A 255 17.42 1.62 -18.51
CA VAL A 255 17.88 2.94 -18.96
C VAL A 255 16.83 3.69 -19.79
N SER A 256 15.83 3.00 -20.30
CA SER A 256 14.77 3.61 -21.11
C SER A 256 13.92 4.57 -20.29
N ARG A 257 13.92 5.86 -20.64
CA ARG A 257 13.10 6.88 -20.00
C ARG A 257 11.61 6.56 -20.06
N LYS A 258 11.13 5.97 -21.17
CA LYS A 258 9.73 5.55 -21.34
C LYS A 258 9.34 4.45 -20.33
N LYS A 259 10.19 3.43 -20.17
CA LYS A 259 9.95 2.37 -19.17
C LYS A 259 9.95 2.89 -17.75
N ILE A 260 10.90 3.78 -17.41
CA ILE A 260 10.97 4.41 -16.09
C ILE A 260 9.72 5.25 -15.83
N ALA A 261 9.31 6.08 -16.79
CA ALA A 261 8.07 6.87 -16.67
C ALA A 261 6.84 5.97 -16.50
N LEU A 262 6.76 4.84 -17.21
CA LEU A 262 5.67 3.88 -17.06
C LEU A 262 5.57 3.31 -15.64
N LEU A 263 6.70 2.95 -15.01
CA LEU A 263 6.72 2.47 -13.62
C LEU A 263 6.16 3.51 -12.66
N TRP A 264 6.52 4.79 -12.84
CA TRP A 264 5.98 5.89 -12.05
C TRP A 264 4.49 6.12 -12.30
N ILE A 265 4.06 6.13 -13.57
CA ILE A 265 2.65 6.34 -13.96
C ILE A 265 1.77 5.23 -13.35
N ILE A 266 2.16 3.96 -13.49
CA ILE A 266 1.43 2.83 -12.91
C ILE A 266 1.27 3.02 -11.39
N SER A 267 2.37 3.37 -10.69
CA SER A 267 2.34 3.54 -9.23
C SER A 267 1.45 4.70 -8.79
N ILE A 268 1.56 5.84 -9.48
CA ILE A 268 0.76 7.04 -9.15
C ILE A 268 -0.72 6.80 -9.46
N VAL A 269 -1.03 6.26 -10.64
CA VAL A 269 -2.42 6.02 -11.06
C VAL A 269 -3.09 5.01 -10.14
N TRP A 270 -2.45 3.87 -9.86
CA TRP A 270 -2.99 2.88 -8.94
C TRP A 270 -3.29 3.46 -7.56
N THR A 271 -2.30 4.12 -6.95
CA THR A 271 -2.45 4.72 -5.62
C THR A 271 -3.54 5.80 -5.61
N GLY A 272 -3.61 6.60 -6.69
CA GLY A 272 -4.62 7.63 -6.87
C GLY A 272 -6.04 7.08 -7.00
N LEU A 273 -6.24 6.02 -7.79
CA LEU A 273 -7.54 5.36 -7.95
C LEU A 273 -8.03 4.81 -6.62
N VAL A 274 -7.16 4.12 -5.87
CA VAL A 274 -7.49 3.66 -4.52
C VAL A 274 -7.81 4.83 -3.59
N ALA A 275 -7.00 5.90 -3.60
CA ALA A 275 -7.25 7.08 -2.77
C ALA A 275 -8.64 7.69 -3.02
N VAL A 276 -9.00 7.91 -4.30
CA VAL A 276 -10.31 8.45 -4.69
C VAL A 276 -11.43 7.52 -4.24
N SER A 277 -11.30 6.19 -4.45
CA SER A 277 -12.31 5.22 -4.03
C SER A 277 -12.59 5.31 -2.52
N ARG A 278 -11.53 5.49 -1.70
CA ARG A 278 -11.69 5.58 -0.22
C ARG A 278 -12.46 6.81 0.22
N ILE A 279 -12.37 7.91 -0.54
CA ILE A 279 -13.18 9.11 -0.28
C ILE A 279 -14.62 8.86 -0.75
N MET A 280 -14.81 8.28 -1.94
CA MET A 280 -16.14 8.01 -2.51
C MET A 280 -17.01 7.08 -1.65
N VAL A 281 -16.41 6.11 -0.97
CA VAL A 281 -17.13 5.25 -0.01
C VAL A 281 -17.23 5.85 1.40
N GLY A 282 -16.83 7.10 1.59
CA GLY A 282 -16.89 7.80 2.89
C GLY A 282 -16.00 7.21 3.99
N ALA A 283 -15.04 6.35 3.62
CA ALA A 283 -14.18 5.69 4.61
C ALA A 283 -13.06 6.60 5.11
N HIS A 284 -12.61 7.55 4.28
CA HIS A 284 -11.46 8.43 4.53
C HIS A 284 -11.70 9.81 3.91
N PHE A 285 -11.04 10.82 4.46
CA PHE A 285 -10.98 12.16 3.89
C PHE A 285 -9.78 12.32 2.96
N PHE A 286 -9.73 13.44 2.22
CA PHE A 286 -8.63 13.73 1.30
C PHE A 286 -7.28 13.77 2.03
N SER A 287 -7.19 14.44 3.19
CA SER A 287 -5.96 14.45 4.00
C SER A 287 -5.55 13.06 4.48
N ASP A 288 -6.52 12.19 4.84
CA ASP A 288 -6.23 10.83 5.32
C ASP A 288 -5.57 9.98 4.23
N VAL A 289 -6.09 10.05 3.00
CA VAL A 289 -5.53 9.29 1.86
C VAL A 289 -4.20 9.87 1.39
N LEU A 290 -4.05 11.20 1.40
CA LEU A 290 -2.80 11.87 1.04
C LEU A 290 -1.68 11.46 2.00
N ILE A 291 -1.92 11.54 3.32
CA ILE A 291 -0.92 11.19 4.32
C ILE A 291 -0.66 9.69 4.32
N GLY A 292 -1.70 8.84 4.23
CA GLY A 292 -1.54 7.39 4.13
C GLY A 292 -0.68 6.97 2.94
N GLY A 293 -0.98 7.47 1.76
CA GLY A 293 -0.19 7.22 0.54
C GLY A 293 1.25 7.73 0.64
N THR A 294 1.44 8.90 1.25
CA THR A 294 2.78 9.49 1.48
C THR A 294 3.61 8.65 2.45
N ILE A 295 3.02 8.14 3.54
CA ILE A 295 3.71 7.24 4.48
C ILE A 295 4.23 6.02 3.73
N GLY A 296 3.39 5.36 2.92
CA GLY A 296 3.82 4.20 2.16
C GLY A 296 4.88 4.55 1.10
N PHE A 297 4.68 5.62 0.32
CA PHE A 297 5.64 6.09 -0.66
C PHE A 297 7.02 6.39 -0.03
N LEU A 298 7.07 7.16 1.05
CA LEU A 298 8.32 7.48 1.72
C LEU A 298 9.00 6.24 2.32
N SER A 299 8.22 5.28 2.84
CA SER A 299 8.76 4.01 3.32
C SER A 299 9.46 3.24 2.20
N VAL A 300 8.88 3.21 0.99
CA VAL A 300 9.52 2.61 -0.20
C VAL A 300 10.79 3.37 -0.58
N ILE A 301 10.77 4.70 -0.61
CA ILE A 301 11.96 5.50 -0.97
C ILE A 301 13.10 5.30 0.04
N ILE A 302 12.79 5.30 1.34
CA ILE A 302 13.78 5.04 2.40
C ILE A 302 14.37 3.64 2.25
N ALA A 303 13.54 2.61 2.11
CA ALA A 303 13.99 1.23 1.95
C ALA A 303 14.83 1.04 0.68
N ARG A 304 14.40 1.64 -0.44
CA ARG A 304 15.16 1.66 -1.70
C ARG A 304 16.54 2.30 -1.51
N GLU A 305 16.60 3.44 -0.82
CA GLU A 305 17.86 4.13 -0.60
C GLU A 305 18.84 3.29 0.23
N ILE A 306 18.34 2.60 1.26
CA ILE A 306 19.17 1.76 2.13
C ILE A 306 19.66 0.51 1.39
N PHE A 307 18.76 -0.29 0.82
CA PHE A 307 19.10 -1.62 0.31
C PHE A 307 19.52 -1.63 -1.16
N VAL A 308 18.92 -0.79 -2.00
CA VAL A 308 19.14 -0.81 -3.45
C VAL A 308 20.16 0.22 -3.87
N CYS A 309 20.00 1.49 -3.49
CA CYS A 309 20.89 2.59 -3.85
C CYS A 309 22.12 2.72 -2.92
N ARG A 310 22.14 2.05 -1.75
CA ARG A 310 23.23 2.05 -0.78
C ARG A 310 23.68 3.43 -0.33
N GLY A 311 22.74 4.32 -0.12
CA GLY A 311 22.97 5.68 0.33
C GLY A 311 23.52 6.62 -0.76
N ALA A 312 23.41 6.26 -2.03
CA ALA A 312 23.99 7.05 -3.11
C ALA A 312 23.45 8.48 -3.19
N HIS A 313 22.14 8.68 -2.98
CA HIS A 313 21.53 10.01 -3.00
C HIS A 313 21.91 10.83 -1.75
N PHE A 314 21.99 10.19 -0.57
CA PHE A 314 22.46 10.85 0.65
C PHE A 314 23.93 11.26 0.57
N LYS A 315 24.78 10.40 -0.03
CA LYS A 315 26.19 10.75 -0.30
C LYS A 315 26.30 11.92 -1.24
N ALA A 316 25.50 11.95 -2.32
CA ALA A 316 25.47 13.07 -3.26
C ALA A 316 25.10 14.41 -2.59
N LEU A 317 24.16 14.40 -1.63
CA LEU A 317 23.80 15.60 -0.87
C LEU A 317 24.93 16.14 0.01
N LYS A 318 25.79 15.24 0.54
CA LYS A 318 26.94 15.61 1.40
C LYS A 318 28.17 16.09 0.64
N THR A 319 28.27 15.78 -0.65
CA THR A 319 29.41 16.20 -1.46
C THR A 319 29.42 17.73 -1.60
N LYS A 320 30.49 18.38 -1.13
CA LYS A 320 30.72 19.80 -1.42
C LYS A 320 30.90 19.95 -2.93
N GLU A 321 30.19 20.90 -3.54
CA GLU A 321 30.51 21.30 -4.91
C GLU A 321 31.94 21.86 -4.86
N VAL A 322 32.87 21.19 -5.52
CA VAL A 322 34.15 21.77 -5.82
C VAL A 322 33.82 22.85 -6.85
N SER A 323 33.85 24.11 -6.43
CA SER A 323 33.74 25.26 -7.34
C SER A 323 34.92 25.19 -8.28
N GLU A 324 34.68 24.81 -9.54
CA GLU A 324 35.55 25.10 -10.65
C GLU A 324 35.46 26.58 -11.01
#